data_de2f4f89f1b0433be7da3b0aa95a13e8
#
_entry.id   de2f4f89f1b0433be7da3b0aa95a13e8
#
_cell.length_a   1.000
_cell.length_b   1.000
_cell.length_c   1.000
_cell.angle_alpha   90.00
_cell.angle_beta   90.00
_cell.angle_gamma   90.00
#
_symmetry.space_group_name_H-M   'P 1'
#
loop_
_entity.id
_entity.type
_entity.pdbx_description
1 polymer ?
#
loop_
_entity_poly.entity_id
_entity_poly.type
_entity_poly.pdbx_seq_one_letter_code
_entity_poly.pdbx_strand_id
1 'polypeptide(L)'
;MKICLSCTKNFSSPGWDCPVCGYAPSRLNGVEAHAPEFANGGGGFKSEYFSELATLESNNFWFRARNELILWALRTYKPGAHNFLEVGCGTGFVLAGIAESHPETALSGSEIFLAGLSHAATRVPLAKFMQMDARHVPYADEFDAIGAFDVLEHIKEDEAVLAQLYRALNPEGVLLLTVPQHPWLWSASDEYACHVRRYTNFEIEEKIRGAGFKVLRSTSFVTTLLPAMMLSRSAQGKANKAIDPAGELKINPLLNTTFYTLMMLELAGIKLGLNYPVGGSRLIVATKIE
;
A
#
# COMPACT_ATOMS: atom_id res chain seq x y z
N MET A 1 17.55 -5.90 10.39
CA MET A 1 17.73 -7.25 11.02
C MET A 1 16.48 -8.09 10.84
N LYS A 2 16.62 -9.43 10.71
CA LYS A 2 15.49 -10.37 10.68
C LYS A 2 15.02 -10.71 12.09
N ILE A 3 13.72 -11.02 12.22
CA ILE A 3 13.12 -11.53 13.46
C ILE A 3 12.58 -12.92 13.17
N CYS A 4 12.92 -13.88 14.01
CA CYS A 4 12.33 -15.20 13.96
C CYS A 4 10.88 -15.15 14.44
N LEU A 5 9.91 -15.51 13.61
CA LEU A 5 8.49 -15.51 14.00
C LEU A 5 8.13 -16.63 14.99
N SER A 6 9.01 -17.63 15.19
CA SER A 6 8.80 -18.71 16.16
C SER A 6 9.32 -18.36 17.55
N CYS A 7 10.58 -17.88 17.67
CA CYS A 7 11.21 -17.61 18.99
C CYS A 7 11.46 -16.13 19.26
N THR A 8 11.04 -15.23 18.37
CA THR A 8 11.13 -13.77 18.48
C THR A 8 12.56 -13.19 18.57
N LYS A 9 13.60 -14.02 18.39
CA LYS A 9 14.99 -13.56 18.43
C LYS A 9 15.38 -12.88 17.11
N ASN A 10 16.15 -11.80 17.24
CA ASN A 10 16.75 -11.09 16.12
C ASN A 10 17.97 -11.86 15.62
N PHE A 11 18.19 -11.85 14.29
CA PHE A 11 19.35 -12.46 13.65
C PHE A 11 19.69 -11.79 12.32
N SER A 12 20.91 -12.01 11.81
CA SER A 12 21.43 -11.38 10.61
C SER A 12 22.01 -12.36 9.57
N SER A 13 21.67 -13.66 9.68
CA SER A 13 22.15 -14.66 8.69
C SER A 13 21.61 -14.34 7.29
N PRO A 14 22.32 -14.71 6.20
CA PRO A 14 21.88 -14.49 4.82
C PRO A 14 20.53 -15.16 4.52
N GLY A 15 20.33 -16.38 5.00
CA GLY A 15 19.07 -17.14 4.89
C GLY A 15 18.04 -16.78 5.95
N TRP A 16 16.95 -17.54 5.98
CA TRP A 16 15.86 -17.41 6.96
C TRP A 16 15.90 -18.47 8.06
N ASP A 17 16.91 -19.32 8.05
CA ASP A 17 17.11 -20.32 9.12
C ASP A 17 17.52 -19.61 10.40
N CYS A 18 16.67 -19.68 11.41
CA CYS A 18 16.93 -19.06 12.71
C CYS A 18 18.10 -19.80 13.42
N PRO A 19 19.19 -19.10 13.75
CA PRO A 19 20.33 -19.76 14.39
C PRO A 19 20.06 -20.19 15.82
N VAL A 20 18.93 -19.75 16.43
CA VAL A 20 18.60 -20.04 17.82
C VAL A 20 17.67 -21.25 17.93
N CYS A 21 16.62 -21.34 17.09
CA CYS A 21 15.62 -22.41 17.22
C CYS A 21 15.48 -23.29 15.95
N GLY A 22 16.23 -23.01 14.90
CA GLY A 22 16.16 -23.77 13.64
C GLY A 22 14.91 -23.51 12.80
N TYR A 23 14.02 -22.61 13.20
CA TYR A 23 12.83 -22.26 12.41
C TYR A 23 13.25 -21.62 11.09
N ALA A 24 12.60 -22.06 10.00
CA ALA A 24 12.63 -21.39 8.71
C ALA A 24 11.21 -21.25 8.17
N PRO A 25 10.87 -20.15 7.45
CA PRO A 25 9.59 -20.05 6.75
C PRO A 25 9.49 -21.12 5.65
N SER A 26 8.28 -21.50 5.32
CA SER A 26 8.04 -22.37 4.16
C SER A 26 8.46 -21.67 2.87
N ARG A 27 8.74 -22.45 1.81
CA ARG A 27 8.91 -21.89 0.46
C ARG A 27 7.75 -22.30 -0.42
N LEU A 28 7.02 -21.32 -0.94
CA LEU A 28 5.90 -21.51 -1.84
C LEU A 28 6.18 -20.79 -3.16
N ASN A 29 6.12 -21.50 -4.28
CA ASN A 29 6.42 -20.97 -5.62
C ASN A 29 7.77 -20.19 -5.69
N GLY A 30 8.76 -20.64 -4.91
CA GLY A 30 10.09 -20.03 -4.90
C GLY A 30 10.27 -18.82 -3.98
N VAL A 31 9.20 -18.33 -3.34
CA VAL A 31 9.24 -17.24 -2.35
C VAL A 31 9.16 -17.77 -0.91
N GLU A 32 9.81 -17.08 0.01
CA GLU A 32 9.66 -17.34 1.44
C GLU A 32 8.24 -16.98 1.89
N ALA A 33 7.54 -17.95 2.50
CA ALA A 33 6.17 -17.80 3.00
C ALA A 33 6.16 -17.79 4.51
N HIS A 34 5.93 -16.60 5.08
CA HIS A 34 5.87 -16.35 6.52
C HIS A 34 4.47 -16.56 7.11
N ALA A 35 3.43 -16.63 6.26
CA ALA A 35 2.04 -16.87 6.64
C ALA A 35 1.37 -17.80 5.60
N PRO A 36 1.89 -19.04 5.40
CA PRO A 36 1.48 -19.93 4.32
C PRO A 36 0.00 -20.31 4.34
N GLU A 37 -0.65 -20.24 5.49
CA GLU A 37 -2.09 -20.51 5.66
C GLU A 37 -2.98 -19.51 4.91
N PHE A 38 -2.51 -18.31 4.63
CA PHE A 38 -3.23 -17.26 3.89
C PHE A 38 -2.83 -17.20 2.40
N ALA A 39 -1.82 -17.92 1.98
CA ALA A 39 -1.17 -17.75 0.67
C ALA A 39 -2.11 -17.88 -0.55
N ASN A 40 -3.18 -18.69 -0.43
CA ASN A 40 -4.14 -18.97 -1.51
C ASN A 40 -5.54 -18.40 -1.26
N GLY A 41 -5.76 -17.70 -0.16
CA GLY A 41 -7.05 -17.15 0.26
C GLY A 41 -7.22 -17.21 1.77
N GLY A 42 -8.35 -16.77 2.28
CA GLY A 42 -8.61 -16.83 3.74
C GLY A 42 -9.13 -15.56 4.35
N GLY A 43 -9.51 -14.60 3.55
CA GLY A 43 -10.10 -13.33 3.98
C GLY A 43 -9.50 -12.12 3.27
N GLY A 44 -10.26 -11.05 3.24
CA GLY A 44 -9.85 -9.82 2.58
C GLY A 44 -9.99 -9.88 1.05
N PHE A 45 -9.07 -9.28 0.35
CA PHE A 45 -9.08 -9.12 -1.09
C PHE A 45 -9.11 -10.47 -1.84
N LYS A 46 -9.79 -10.55 -2.97
CA LYS A 46 -9.91 -11.79 -3.76
C LYS A 46 -8.73 -11.94 -4.70
N SER A 47 -8.02 -13.05 -4.60
CA SER A 47 -6.80 -13.33 -5.37
C SER A 47 -6.98 -13.28 -6.90
N GLU A 48 -8.17 -13.58 -7.41
CA GLU A 48 -8.52 -13.55 -8.84
C GLU A 48 -8.51 -12.14 -9.45
N TYR A 49 -8.63 -11.09 -8.63
CA TYR A 49 -8.62 -9.70 -9.10
C TYR A 49 -7.23 -9.19 -9.50
N PHE A 50 -6.15 -9.81 -9.03
CA PHE A 50 -4.81 -9.37 -9.41
C PHE A 50 -4.55 -9.42 -10.91
N SER A 51 -5.06 -10.41 -11.62
CA SER A 51 -4.91 -10.52 -13.07
C SER A 51 -5.64 -9.38 -13.81
N GLU A 52 -6.82 -8.99 -13.34
CA GLU A 52 -7.54 -7.85 -13.90
C GLU A 52 -6.85 -6.53 -13.58
N LEU A 53 -6.45 -6.32 -12.33
CA LEU A 53 -5.69 -5.15 -11.91
C LEU A 53 -4.41 -4.97 -12.73
N ALA A 54 -3.63 -6.03 -12.91
CA ALA A 54 -2.39 -6.00 -13.67
C ALA A 54 -2.57 -5.47 -15.11
N THR A 55 -3.76 -5.65 -15.71
CA THR A 55 -4.06 -5.14 -17.04
C THR A 55 -4.55 -3.69 -17.05
N LEU A 56 -5.17 -3.24 -15.95
CA LEU A 56 -5.79 -1.91 -15.86
C LEU A 56 -4.84 -0.83 -15.35
N GLU A 57 -3.95 -1.16 -14.41
CA GLU A 57 -3.12 -0.22 -13.65
C GLU A 57 -2.33 0.74 -14.54
N SER A 58 -1.67 0.24 -15.57
CA SER A 58 -0.78 1.03 -16.43
C SER A 58 -1.52 2.11 -17.25
N ASN A 59 -2.80 1.93 -17.49
CA ASN A 59 -3.58 2.83 -18.31
C ASN A 59 -4.62 3.65 -17.53
N ASN A 60 -5.01 3.23 -16.34
CA ASN A 60 -6.04 3.90 -15.56
C ASN A 60 -5.48 5.14 -14.83
N PHE A 61 -6.24 6.23 -14.90
CA PHE A 61 -5.85 7.55 -14.35
C PHE A 61 -5.52 7.51 -12.86
N TRP A 62 -6.29 6.75 -12.08
CA TRP A 62 -6.16 6.72 -10.63
C TRP A 62 -4.87 6.05 -10.19
N PHE A 63 -4.55 4.86 -10.71
CA PHE A 63 -3.31 4.16 -10.41
C PHE A 63 -2.09 4.98 -10.80
N ARG A 64 -2.10 5.58 -12.00
CA ARG A 64 -1.00 6.41 -12.50
C ARG A 64 -0.78 7.64 -11.65
N ALA A 65 -1.83 8.41 -11.37
CA ALA A 65 -1.71 9.65 -10.58
C ALA A 65 -1.35 9.35 -9.11
N ARG A 66 -1.89 8.27 -8.52
CA ARG A 66 -1.49 7.80 -7.18
C ARG A 66 -0.01 7.43 -7.16
N ASN A 67 0.47 6.71 -8.16
CA ASN A 67 1.88 6.34 -8.24
C ASN A 67 2.79 7.58 -8.31
N GLU A 68 2.47 8.56 -9.15
CA GLU A 68 3.18 9.85 -9.21
C GLU A 68 3.23 10.58 -7.85
N LEU A 69 2.13 10.54 -7.10
CA LEU A 69 2.06 11.12 -5.74
C LEU A 69 2.99 10.38 -4.77
N ILE A 70 3.01 9.05 -4.81
CA ILE A 70 3.85 8.21 -3.96
C ILE A 70 5.33 8.44 -4.30
N LEU A 71 5.70 8.43 -5.58
CA LEU A 71 7.06 8.68 -6.02
C LEU A 71 7.55 10.08 -5.62
N TRP A 72 6.68 11.09 -5.71
CA TRP A 72 6.99 12.42 -5.21
C TRP A 72 7.22 12.42 -3.70
N ALA A 73 6.36 11.75 -2.94
CA ALA A 73 6.49 11.67 -1.49
C ALA A 73 7.80 10.99 -1.08
N LEU A 74 8.15 9.86 -1.68
CA LEU A 74 9.42 9.16 -1.41
C LEU A 74 10.62 10.06 -1.70
N ARG A 75 10.67 10.69 -2.88
CA ARG A 75 11.76 11.62 -3.24
C ARG A 75 11.88 12.81 -2.31
N THR A 76 10.75 13.30 -1.78
CA THR A 76 10.72 14.51 -0.94
C THR A 76 11.11 14.22 0.50
N TYR A 77 10.63 13.11 1.06
CA TYR A 77 10.73 12.84 2.49
C TYR A 77 11.81 11.81 2.86
N LYS A 78 12.25 10.99 1.91
CA LYS A 78 13.39 10.08 2.10
C LYS A 78 14.25 9.98 0.82
N PRO A 79 14.84 11.12 0.36
CA PRO A 79 15.77 11.08 -0.76
C PRO A 79 16.95 10.17 -0.39
N GLY A 80 17.36 9.30 -1.30
CA GLY A 80 18.49 8.39 -1.08
C GLY A 80 18.16 7.21 -0.14
N ALA A 81 16.91 6.78 -0.06
CA ALA A 81 16.56 5.51 0.59
C ALA A 81 17.33 4.37 -0.07
N HIS A 82 18.10 3.61 0.72
CA HIS A 82 18.84 2.44 0.24
C HIS A 82 17.98 1.18 0.26
N ASN A 83 17.09 1.03 1.24
CA ASN A 83 16.22 -0.13 1.42
C ASN A 83 14.77 0.30 1.52
N PHE A 84 13.92 -0.17 0.61
CA PHE A 84 12.49 0.08 0.60
C PHE A 84 11.70 -1.23 0.69
N LEU A 85 10.66 -1.26 1.51
CA LEU A 85 9.67 -2.34 1.57
C LEU A 85 8.29 -1.81 1.20
N GLU A 86 7.61 -2.46 0.25
CA GLU A 86 6.18 -2.30 0.05
C GLU A 86 5.43 -3.46 0.72
N VAL A 87 4.57 -3.14 1.69
CA VAL A 87 3.66 -4.10 2.33
C VAL A 87 2.33 -4.06 1.60
N GLY A 88 1.83 -5.23 1.16
CA GLY A 88 0.67 -5.31 0.28
C GLY A 88 1.00 -4.83 -1.14
N CYS A 89 2.12 -5.27 -1.71
CA CYS A 89 2.60 -4.79 -3.01
C CYS A 89 1.71 -5.21 -4.20
N GLY A 90 0.74 -6.10 -3.99
CA GLY A 90 -0.16 -6.56 -5.02
C GLY A 90 0.56 -7.05 -6.27
N THR A 91 0.28 -6.41 -7.40
CA THR A 91 0.90 -6.70 -8.70
C THR A 91 2.28 -6.06 -8.89
N GLY A 92 2.80 -5.32 -7.91
CA GLY A 92 4.09 -4.61 -7.98
C GLY A 92 4.06 -3.31 -8.80
N PHE A 93 2.89 -2.72 -9.03
CA PHE A 93 2.77 -1.51 -9.85
C PHE A 93 3.50 -0.29 -9.26
N VAL A 94 3.41 -0.09 -7.94
CA VAL A 94 4.13 0.99 -7.26
C VAL A 94 5.62 0.68 -7.21
N LEU A 95 6.01 -0.55 -6.87
CA LEU A 95 7.42 -0.96 -6.87
C LEU A 95 8.08 -0.76 -8.23
N ALA A 96 7.37 -0.98 -9.35
CA ALA A 96 7.92 -0.73 -10.68
C ALA A 96 8.25 0.76 -10.89
N GLY A 97 7.35 1.67 -10.49
CA GLY A 97 7.62 3.10 -10.54
C GLY A 97 8.80 3.52 -9.64
N ILE A 98 8.93 2.89 -8.46
CA ILE A 98 10.08 3.14 -7.58
C ILE A 98 11.38 2.61 -8.22
N ALA A 99 11.37 1.41 -8.81
CA ALA A 99 12.53 0.84 -9.50
C ALA A 99 13.05 1.77 -10.62
N GLU A 100 12.14 2.37 -11.40
CA GLU A 100 12.51 3.30 -12.46
C GLU A 100 13.04 4.64 -11.93
N SER A 101 12.43 5.15 -10.85
CA SER A 101 12.76 6.50 -10.33
C SER A 101 13.88 6.50 -9.28
N HIS A 102 14.19 5.35 -8.67
CA HIS A 102 15.19 5.16 -7.62
C HIS A 102 16.00 3.89 -7.87
N PRO A 103 16.80 3.84 -8.96
CA PRO A 103 17.48 2.62 -9.42
C PRO A 103 18.51 2.06 -8.41
N GLU A 104 19.01 2.89 -7.49
CA GLU A 104 19.97 2.49 -6.46
C GLU A 104 19.30 1.90 -5.19
N THR A 105 17.97 1.96 -5.11
CA THR A 105 17.24 1.46 -3.94
C THR A 105 17.03 -0.04 -4.04
N ALA A 106 17.44 -0.79 -3.03
CA ALA A 106 17.13 -2.21 -2.92
C ALA A 106 15.65 -2.36 -2.55
N LEU A 107 14.87 -2.98 -3.45
CA LEU A 107 13.43 -3.11 -3.30
C LEU A 107 13.03 -4.46 -2.73
N SER A 108 12.09 -4.41 -1.79
CA SER A 108 11.39 -5.58 -1.26
C SER A 108 9.89 -5.38 -1.39
N GLY A 109 9.17 -6.43 -1.75
CA GLY A 109 7.71 -6.45 -1.78
C GLY A 109 7.16 -7.60 -0.96
N SER A 110 6.11 -7.36 -0.22
CA SER A 110 5.37 -8.41 0.48
C SER A 110 3.90 -8.36 0.14
N GLU A 111 3.30 -9.52 0.02
CA GLU A 111 1.88 -9.69 -0.25
C GLU A 111 1.39 -10.94 0.50
N ILE A 112 0.15 -10.90 0.98
CA ILE A 112 -0.43 -12.05 1.66
C ILE A 112 -0.83 -13.16 0.70
N PHE A 113 -1.14 -12.82 -0.56
CA PHE A 113 -1.55 -13.76 -1.61
C PHE A 113 -0.44 -14.00 -2.64
N LEU A 114 -0.12 -15.25 -2.92
CA LEU A 114 0.87 -15.63 -3.95
C LEU A 114 0.49 -15.14 -5.35
N ALA A 115 -0.81 -15.02 -5.64
CA ALA A 115 -1.29 -14.56 -6.93
C ALA A 115 -0.77 -13.15 -7.27
N GLY A 116 -0.77 -12.22 -6.31
CA GLY A 116 -0.17 -10.88 -6.49
C GLY A 116 1.32 -10.94 -6.73
N LEU A 117 2.05 -11.72 -5.93
CA LEU A 117 3.51 -11.85 -6.03
C LEU A 117 3.99 -12.39 -7.38
N SER A 118 3.20 -13.24 -8.04
CA SER A 118 3.57 -13.76 -9.37
C SER A 118 3.61 -12.64 -10.43
N HIS A 119 2.67 -11.70 -10.38
CA HIS A 119 2.68 -10.51 -11.23
C HIS A 119 3.81 -9.55 -10.85
N ALA A 120 3.99 -9.31 -9.55
CA ALA A 120 5.02 -8.41 -9.03
C ALA A 120 6.43 -8.88 -9.42
N ALA A 121 6.73 -10.17 -9.28
CA ALA A 121 8.02 -10.74 -9.65
C ALA A 121 8.31 -10.63 -11.16
N THR A 122 7.28 -10.73 -11.99
CA THR A 122 7.42 -10.52 -13.44
C THR A 122 7.70 -9.04 -13.77
N ARG A 123 7.03 -8.12 -13.03
CA ARG A 123 7.12 -6.68 -13.28
C ARG A 123 8.41 -6.07 -12.74
N VAL A 124 8.91 -6.55 -11.60
CA VAL A 124 10.13 -6.03 -10.94
C VAL A 124 11.06 -7.19 -10.57
N PRO A 125 11.72 -7.83 -11.54
CA PRO A 125 12.47 -9.08 -11.32
C PRO A 125 13.69 -8.94 -10.41
N LEU A 126 14.16 -7.72 -10.15
CA LEU A 126 15.29 -7.44 -9.26
C LEU A 126 14.87 -7.21 -7.81
N ALA A 127 13.58 -7.06 -7.53
CA ALA A 127 13.09 -6.91 -6.17
C ALA A 127 13.03 -8.26 -5.44
N LYS A 128 13.15 -8.21 -4.12
CA LYS A 128 12.95 -9.39 -3.25
C LYS A 128 11.48 -9.48 -2.87
N PHE A 129 10.88 -10.65 -3.07
CA PHE A 129 9.48 -10.85 -2.72
C PHE A 129 9.32 -11.90 -1.61
N MET A 130 8.31 -11.68 -0.76
CA MET A 130 7.94 -12.61 0.30
C MET A 130 6.43 -12.64 0.50
N GLN A 131 5.91 -13.80 0.83
CA GLN A 131 4.52 -13.95 1.27
C GLN A 131 4.48 -13.69 2.79
N MET A 132 3.68 -12.70 3.23
CA MET A 132 3.73 -12.22 4.60
C MET A 132 2.39 -11.62 5.05
N ASP A 133 2.01 -11.87 6.30
CA ASP A 133 0.96 -11.14 6.97
C ASP A 133 1.54 -9.83 7.56
N ALA A 134 0.95 -8.69 7.22
CA ALA A 134 1.37 -7.38 7.71
C ALA A 134 1.30 -7.24 9.25
N ARG A 135 0.54 -8.09 9.93
CA ARG A 135 0.46 -8.15 11.39
C ARG A 135 1.68 -8.82 12.04
N HIS A 136 2.53 -9.48 11.23
CA HIS A 136 3.71 -10.24 11.69
C HIS A 136 4.90 -10.01 10.76
N VAL A 137 5.41 -8.78 10.73
CA VAL A 137 6.56 -8.41 9.88
C VAL A 137 7.85 -8.97 10.48
N PRO A 138 8.61 -9.82 9.75
CA PRO A 138 9.79 -10.50 10.29
C PRO A 138 11.07 -9.65 10.23
N TYR A 139 10.95 -8.35 10.52
CA TYR A 139 12.06 -7.40 10.46
C TYR A 139 12.06 -6.42 11.63
N ALA A 140 13.26 -6.00 12.04
CA ALA A 140 13.50 -4.88 12.94
C ALA A 140 14.63 -4.03 12.39
N ASP A 141 14.46 -2.71 12.37
CA ASP A 141 15.46 -1.73 11.95
C ASP A 141 16.20 -2.17 10.66
N GLU A 142 15.43 -2.33 9.59
CA GLU A 142 15.93 -2.85 8.30
C GLU A 142 15.72 -1.88 7.15
N PHE A 143 14.62 -1.13 7.14
CA PHE A 143 14.21 -0.34 5.98
C PHE A 143 14.33 1.16 6.25
N ASP A 144 14.82 1.89 5.26
CA ASP A 144 14.87 3.35 5.28
C ASP A 144 13.50 3.95 4.97
N ALA A 145 12.72 3.26 4.16
CA ALA A 145 11.34 3.62 3.90
C ALA A 145 10.46 2.37 3.76
N ILE A 146 9.22 2.47 4.25
CA ILE A 146 8.18 1.45 4.07
C ILE A 146 6.96 2.11 3.48
N GLY A 147 6.38 1.50 2.44
CA GLY A 147 5.09 1.85 1.86
C GLY A 147 4.02 0.83 2.19
N ALA A 148 2.80 1.30 2.52
CA ALA A 148 1.60 0.46 2.55
C ALA A 148 0.46 1.26 1.91
N PHE A 149 0.07 0.87 0.69
CA PHE A 149 -0.79 1.68 -0.16
C PHE A 149 -2.13 0.98 -0.38
N ASP A 150 -3.16 1.49 0.29
CA ASP A 150 -4.50 0.91 0.35
C ASP A 150 -4.46 -0.54 0.90
N VAL A 151 -3.89 -0.70 2.10
CA VAL A 151 -3.71 -1.98 2.80
C VAL A 151 -4.44 -1.99 4.15
N LEU A 152 -4.31 -0.92 4.95
CA LEU A 152 -4.80 -0.90 6.33
C LEU A 152 -6.31 -1.06 6.44
N GLU A 153 -7.06 -0.59 5.45
CA GLU A 153 -8.51 -0.72 5.37
C GLU A 153 -9.02 -2.15 5.24
N HIS A 154 -8.15 -3.10 4.86
CA HIS A 154 -8.48 -4.52 4.77
C HIS A 154 -8.25 -5.27 6.08
N ILE A 155 -7.54 -4.68 7.05
CA ILE A 155 -7.07 -5.36 8.26
C ILE A 155 -7.75 -4.75 9.49
N LYS A 156 -8.43 -5.61 10.29
CA LYS A 156 -9.10 -5.15 11.51
C LYS A 156 -8.11 -4.65 12.56
N GLU A 157 -6.96 -5.30 12.65
CA GLU A 157 -5.88 -5.00 13.60
C GLU A 157 -4.86 -4.01 13.02
N ASP A 158 -5.33 -2.91 12.41
CA ASP A 158 -4.51 -1.90 11.74
C ASP A 158 -3.44 -1.26 12.66
N GLU A 159 -3.73 -1.10 13.94
CA GLU A 159 -2.75 -0.60 14.93
C GLU A 159 -1.61 -1.60 15.16
N ALA A 160 -1.91 -2.91 15.14
CA ALA A 160 -0.88 -3.94 15.19
C ALA A 160 0.02 -3.88 13.95
N VAL A 161 -0.56 -3.66 12.76
CA VAL A 161 0.23 -3.44 11.54
C VAL A 161 1.14 -2.23 11.68
N LEU A 162 0.62 -1.08 12.11
CA LEU A 162 1.41 0.15 12.30
C LEU A 162 2.59 -0.08 13.27
N ALA A 163 2.38 -0.82 14.37
CA ALA A 163 3.44 -1.18 15.29
C ALA A 163 4.53 -2.07 14.64
N GLN A 164 4.14 -2.99 13.75
CA GLN A 164 5.09 -3.81 13.00
C GLN A 164 5.92 -2.96 12.02
N LEU A 165 5.27 -2.03 11.30
CA LEU A 165 5.94 -1.13 10.37
C LEU A 165 6.91 -0.20 11.11
N TYR A 166 6.52 0.30 12.29
CA TYR A 166 7.41 1.08 13.16
C TYR A 166 8.66 0.30 13.54
N ARG A 167 8.49 -0.96 13.97
CA ARG A 167 9.61 -1.83 14.35
C ARG A 167 10.54 -2.13 13.18
N ALA A 168 10.00 -2.32 11.98
CA ALA A 168 10.76 -2.69 10.79
C ALA A 168 11.56 -1.53 10.16
N LEU A 169 11.16 -0.27 10.43
CA LEU A 169 11.87 0.91 9.97
C LEU A 169 13.14 1.17 10.79
N ASN A 170 14.19 1.61 10.11
CA ASN A 170 15.38 2.19 10.73
C ASN A 170 15.01 3.46 11.55
N PRO A 171 15.82 3.85 12.54
CA PRO A 171 15.72 5.20 13.11
C PRO A 171 15.68 6.26 12.00
N GLU A 172 14.82 7.27 12.13
CA GLU A 172 14.56 8.29 11.10
C GLU A 172 14.02 7.72 9.76
N GLY A 173 13.62 6.45 9.74
CA GLY A 173 12.96 5.82 8.60
C GLY A 173 11.57 6.42 8.36
N VAL A 174 11.12 6.38 7.10
CA VAL A 174 9.87 7.02 6.67
C VAL A 174 8.81 5.99 6.31
N LEU A 175 7.63 6.18 6.85
CA LEU A 175 6.42 5.46 6.50
C LEU A 175 5.60 6.29 5.50
N LEU A 176 5.22 5.67 4.39
CA LEU A 176 4.34 6.21 3.36
C LEU A 176 3.04 5.39 3.35
N LEU A 177 1.92 6.03 3.58
CA LEU A 177 0.60 5.37 3.58
C LEU A 177 -0.35 6.04 2.62
N THR A 178 -1.16 5.25 1.90
CA THR A 178 -2.43 5.72 1.35
C THR A 178 -3.57 4.91 1.93
N VAL A 179 -4.69 5.59 2.22
CA VAL A 179 -5.91 4.96 2.73
C VAL A 179 -7.15 5.62 2.13
N PRO A 180 -8.26 4.89 1.94
CA PRO A 180 -9.53 5.48 1.56
C PRO A 180 -10.05 6.38 2.68
N GLN A 181 -10.48 7.58 2.31
CA GLN A 181 -10.91 8.61 3.27
C GLN A 181 -12.43 8.69 3.33
N HIS A 182 -12.92 9.16 4.46
CA HIS A 182 -14.30 9.45 4.80
C HIS A 182 -15.25 8.24 4.86
N PRO A 183 -15.68 7.83 6.07
CA PRO A 183 -16.67 6.75 6.25
C PRO A 183 -17.98 6.98 5.47
N TRP A 184 -18.40 8.25 5.29
CA TRP A 184 -19.61 8.60 4.52
C TRP A 184 -19.47 8.37 3.00
N LEU A 185 -18.26 8.12 2.49
CA LEU A 185 -18.02 7.70 1.11
C LEU A 185 -18.10 6.17 0.91
N TRP A 186 -18.50 5.42 1.93
CA TRP A 186 -18.67 3.97 1.80
C TRP A 186 -19.60 3.61 0.65
N SER A 187 -19.25 2.59 -0.09
CA SER A 187 -19.99 2.16 -1.29
C SER A 187 -19.80 0.67 -1.55
N ALA A 188 -20.52 0.16 -2.53
CA ALA A 188 -20.36 -1.22 -2.98
C ALA A 188 -18.95 -1.55 -3.50
N SER A 189 -18.19 -0.55 -3.95
CA SER A 189 -16.78 -0.75 -4.32
C SER A 189 -15.92 -1.09 -3.11
N ASP A 190 -16.22 -0.54 -1.93
CA ASP A 190 -15.54 -0.89 -0.67
C ASP A 190 -15.86 -2.33 -0.25
N GLU A 191 -17.12 -2.73 -0.36
CA GLU A 191 -17.56 -4.11 -0.06
C GLU A 191 -16.91 -5.12 -1.01
N TYR A 192 -16.85 -4.78 -2.29
CA TYR A 192 -16.20 -5.60 -3.30
C TYR A 192 -14.70 -5.75 -3.04
N ALA A 193 -14.03 -4.66 -2.69
CA ALA A 193 -12.62 -4.66 -2.30
C ALA A 193 -12.39 -5.30 -0.91
N CYS A 194 -13.46 -5.74 -0.22
CA CYS A 194 -13.39 -6.33 1.11
C CYS A 194 -12.80 -5.36 2.16
N HIS A 195 -13.04 -4.06 2.01
CA HIS A 195 -12.68 -3.09 3.05
C HIS A 195 -13.46 -3.36 4.32
N VAL A 196 -12.85 -3.11 5.47
CA VAL A 196 -13.50 -3.15 6.77
C VAL A 196 -13.77 -1.74 7.31
N ARG A 197 -13.14 -0.74 6.70
CA ARG A 197 -13.29 0.69 7.08
C ARG A 197 -12.83 1.66 6.00
N ARG A 198 -13.23 2.91 6.16
CA ARG A 198 -12.61 4.12 5.61
C ARG A 198 -12.22 5.01 6.77
N TYR A 199 -11.16 5.77 6.64
CA TYR A 199 -10.60 6.56 7.72
C TYR A 199 -11.08 8.02 7.69
N THR A 200 -11.31 8.58 8.86
CA THR A 200 -11.26 10.04 9.01
C THR A 200 -9.81 10.49 9.11
N ASN A 201 -9.55 11.77 8.81
CA ASN A 201 -8.24 12.37 8.98
C ASN A 201 -7.70 12.21 10.41
N PHE A 202 -8.53 12.55 11.39
CA PHE A 202 -8.17 12.49 12.80
C PHE A 202 -7.83 11.06 13.24
N GLU A 203 -8.68 10.09 12.88
CA GLU A 203 -8.51 8.69 13.27
C GLU A 203 -7.17 8.09 12.80
N ILE A 204 -6.85 8.22 11.50
CA ILE A 204 -5.62 7.62 10.98
C ILE A 204 -4.37 8.30 11.55
N GLU A 205 -4.40 9.63 11.73
CA GLU A 205 -3.27 10.34 12.33
C GLU A 205 -3.08 9.99 13.81
N GLU A 206 -4.15 9.80 14.59
CA GLU A 206 -4.03 9.34 15.98
C GLU A 206 -3.42 7.94 16.06
N LYS A 207 -3.88 6.99 15.22
CA LYS A 207 -3.33 5.64 15.17
C LYS A 207 -1.83 5.65 14.82
N ILE A 208 -1.42 6.46 13.86
CA ILE A 208 -0.03 6.62 13.45
C ILE A 208 0.81 7.19 14.61
N ARG A 209 0.34 8.24 15.29
CA ARG A 209 1.02 8.79 16.47
C ARG A 209 1.04 7.80 17.63
N GLY A 210 -0.05 7.07 17.85
CA GLY A 210 -0.13 6.00 18.85
C GLY A 210 0.88 4.88 18.65
N ALA A 211 1.24 4.60 17.39
CA ALA A 211 2.29 3.63 17.04
C ALA A 211 3.72 4.20 17.20
N GLY A 212 3.89 5.46 17.61
CA GLY A 212 5.19 6.10 17.87
C GLY A 212 5.72 6.98 16.73
N PHE A 213 4.98 7.14 15.64
CA PHE A 213 5.42 7.96 14.51
C PHE A 213 5.16 9.45 14.72
N LYS A 214 6.00 10.28 14.10
CA LYS A 214 5.76 11.71 13.88
C LYS A 214 5.22 11.91 12.47
N VAL A 215 4.02 12.46 12.33
CA VAL A 215 3.45 12.81 11.03
C VAL A 215 4.18 14.01 10.44
N LEU A 216 4.75 13.86 9.25
CA LEU A 216 5.44 14.90 8.49
C LEU A 216 4.51 15.58 7.49
N ARG A 217 3.63 14.79 6.86
CA ARG A 217 2.66 15.25 5.87
C ARG A 217 1.39 14.44 5.98
N SER A 218 0.25 15.11 5.84
CA SER A 218 -1.05 14.45 5.76
C SER A 218 -1.93 15.30 4.85
N THR A 219 -2.32 14.76 3.70
CA THR A 219 -3.11 15.47 2.70
C THR A 219 -4.07 14.53 1.99
N SER A 220 -5.27 15.02 1.70
CA SER A 220 -6.18 14.29 0.83
C SER A 220 -5.72 14.36 -0.63
N PHE A 221 -6.11 13.38 -1.40
CA PHE A 221 -6.04 13.38 -2.86
C PHE A 221 -7.33 12.79 -3.45
N VAL A 222 -7.52 12.87 -4.78
CA VAL A 222 -8.82 12.69 -5.43
C VAL A 222 -9.84 13.75 -4.95
N THR A 223 -9.37 14.94 -4.61
CA THR A 223 -10.18 16.08 -4.16
C THR A 223 -10.97 16.67 -5.32
N THR A 224 -10.31 16.92 -6.43
CA THR A 224 -10.91 17.50 -7.64
C THR A 224 -11.99 16.62 -8.25
N LEU A 225 -11.89 15.30 -8.08
CA LEU A 225 -12.84 14.31 -8.59
C LEU A 225 -13.89 13.89 -7.56
N LEU A 226 -13.82 14.40 -6.34
CA LEU A 226 -14.75 14.05 -5.26
C LEU A 226 -16.23 14.29 -5.64
N PRO A 227 -16.63 15.43 -6.31
CA PRO A 227 -18.00 15.61 -6.73
C PRO A 227 -18.47 14.54 -7.74
N ALA A 228 -17.62 14.18 -8.69
CA ALA A 228 -17.94 13.13 -9.67
C ALA A 228 -18.09 11.75 -9.00
N MET A 229 -17.23 11.45 -8.03
CA MET A 229 -17.29 10.23 -7.24
C MET A 229 -18.58 10.16 -6.40
N MET A 230 -18.99 11.25 -5.77
CA MET A 230 -20.24 11.35 -5.02
C MET A 230 -21.47 11.12 -5.91
N LEU A 231 -21.48 11.72 -7.12
CA LEU A 231 -22.55 11.52 -8.08
C LEU A 231 -22.64 10.08 -8.56
N SER A 232 -21.52 9.46 -8.89
CA SER A 232 -21.46 8.05 -9.30
C SER A 232 -22.04 7.13 -8.20
N ARG A 233 -21.60 7.31 -6.96
CA ARG A 233 -22.06 6.50 -5.82
C ARG A 233 -23.55 6.71 -5.49
N SER A 234 -24.04 7.93 -5.59
CA SER A 234 -25.46 8.23 -5.42
C SER A 234 -26.35 7.60 -6.50
N ALA A 235 -25.84 7.49 -7.71
CA ALA A 235 -26.52 6.82 -8.82
C ALA A 235 -26.55 5.29 -8.64
N GLN A 236 -25.47 4.71 -8.12
CA GLN A 236 -25.37 3.26 -7.84
C GLN A 236 -26.32 2.82 -6.73
N GLY A 237 -26.47 3.60 -5.67
CA GLY A 237 -27.40 3.31 -4.56
C GLY A 237 -28.87 3.27 -4.96
N LYS A 238 -29.24 3.83 -6.13
CA LYS A 238 -30.59 3.79 -6.69
C LYS A 238 -30.82 2.67 -7.72
N ALA A 239 -29.74 2.08 -8.22
CA ALA A 239 -29.81 1.03 -9.23
C ALA A 239 -29.63 -0.33 -8.55
N ASN A 240 -30.71 -1.10 -8.46
CA ASN A 240 -30.74 -2.50 -7.98
C ASN A 240 -30.02 -3.47 -8.97
N LYS A 241 -28.95 -3.04 -9.62
CA LYS A 241 -28.16 -3.85 -10.58
C LYS A 241 -26.97 -4.45 -9.89
N ALA A 242 -26.65 -5.70 -10.21
CA ALA A 242 -25.37 -6.29 -9.89
C ALA A 242 -24.25 -5.36 -10.36
N ILE A 243 -23.55 -4.74 -9.42
CA ILE A 243 -22.49 -3.79 -9.70
C ILE A 243 -21.32 -4.61 -10.24
N ASP A 244 -20.83 -4.23 -11.42
CA ASP A 244 -19.49 -4.64 -11.86
C ASP A 244 -18.51 -3.61 -11.29
N PRO A 245 -17.80 -3.93 -10.20
CA PRO A 245 -16.90 -2.97 -9.55
C PRO A 245 -15.65 -2.72 -10.39
N ALA A 246 -15.28 -3.67 -11.25
CA ALA A 246 -14.28 -3.44 -12.27
C ALA A 246 -14.77 -2.42 -13.33
N GLY A 247 -16.07 -2.25 -13.49
CA GLY A 247 -16.68 -1.22 -14.34
C GLY A 247 -16.34 0.21 -13.90
N GLU A 248 -16.12 0.47 -12.60
CA GLU A 248 -15.63 1.78 -12.14
C GLU A 248 -14.21 2.09 -12.62
N LEU A 249 -13.40 1.06 -12.85
CA LEU A 249 -12.04 1.21 -13.36
C LEU A 249 -11.96 1.24 -14.89
N LYS A 250 -12.99 0.75 -15.57
CA LYS A 250 -13.08 0.73 -17.04
C LYS A 250 -13.75 2.00 -17.55
N ILE A 251 -12.99 3.06 -17.72
CA ILE A 251 -13.47 4.36 -18.17
C ILE A 251 -13.10 4.64 -19.64
N ASN A 252 -13.95 5.44 -20.27
CA ASN A 252 -13.69 5.95 -21.63
C ASN A 252 -12.31 6.67 -21.66
N PRO A 253 -11.50 6.47 -22.71
CA PRO A 253 -10.16 7.07 -22.83
C PRO A 253 -10.13 8.60 -22.66
N LEU A 254 -11.16 9.31 -23.16
CA LEU A 254 -11.24 10.77 -23.01
C LEU A 254 -11.44 11.17 -21.54
N LEU A 255 -12.37 10.51 -20.83
CA LEU A 255 -12.58 10.75 -19.40
C LEU A 255 -11.36 10.35 -18.60
N ASN A 256 -10.69 9.25 -18.94
CA ASN A 256 -9.47 8.81 -18.29
C ASN A 256 -8.36 9.88 -18.40
N THR A 257 -8.16 10.44 -19.58
CA THR A 257 -7.18 11.52 -19.79
C THR A 257 -7.57 12.79 -19.02
N THR A 258 -8.84 13.16 -19.05
CA THR A 258 -9.35 14.33 -18.32
C THR A 258 -9.15 14.17 -16.81
N PHE A 259 -9.51 13.02 -16.25
CA PHE A 259 -9.35 12.75 -14.83
C PHE A 259 -7.88 12.69 -14.41
N TYR A 260 -7.03 12.09 -15.24
CA TYR A 260 -5.59 12.11 -15.01
C TYR A 260 -5.05 13.54 -14.96
N THR A 261 -5.44 14.41 -15.90
CA THR A 261 -5.02 15.81 -15.94
C THR A 261 -5.46 16.57 -14.70
N LEU A 262 -6.71 16.38 -14.24
CA LEU A 262 -7.22 17.01 -13.03
C LEU A 262 -6.43 16.55 -11.79
N MET A 263 -6.14 15.26 -11.68
CA MET A 263 -5.31 14.75 -10.57
C MET A 263 -3.87 15.26 -10.65
N MET A 264 -3.30 15.43 -11.83
CA MET A 264 -1.96 16.00 -11.96
C MET A 264 -1.90 17.48 -11.58
N LEU A 265 -2.96 18.26 -11.84
CA LEU A 265 -3.09 19.63 -11.33
C LEU A 265 -3.22 19.66 -9.80
N GLU A 266 -4.00 18.75 -9.23
CA GLU A 266 -4.10 18.59 -7.79
C GLU A 266 -2.74 18.24 -7.17
N LEU A 267 -2.03 17.29 -7.76
CA LEU A 267 -0.69 16.90 -7.34
C LEU A 267 0.31 18.07 -7.44
N ALA A 268 0.21 18.92 -8.45
CA ALA A 268 1.03 20.14 -8.53
C ALA A 268 0.76 21.06 -7.32
N GLY A 269 -0.49 21.24 -6.92
CA GLY A 269 -0.85 21.94 -5.68
C GLY A 269 -0.24 21.32 -4.43
N ILE A 270 -0.30 19.99 -4.30
CA ILE A 270 0.33 19.26 -3.19
C ILE A 270 1.86 19.50 -3.16
N LYS A 271 2.52 19.44 -4.33
CA LYS A 271 3.95 19.69 -4.49
C LYS A 271 4.34 21.13 -4.11
N LEU A 272 3.45 22.09 -4.31
CA LEU A 272 3.61 23.48 -3.91
C LEU A 272 3.28 23.75 -2.43
N GLY A 273 2.95 22.73 -1.66
CA GLY A 273 2.73 22.81 -0.22
C GLY A 273 1.26 22.85 0.21
N LEU A 274 0.29 22.82 -0.73
CA LEU A 274 -1.13 22.79 -0.36
C LEU A 274 -1.49 21.47 0.33
N ASN A 275 -2.26 21.56 1.39
CA ASN A 275 -2.90 20.43 2.07
C ASN A 275 -4.40 20.44 1.78
N TYR A 276 -4.88 19.43 1.08
CA TYR A 276 -6.32 19.30 0.86
C TYR A 276 -6.97 18.60 2.06
N PRO A 277 -8.04 19.18 2.63
CA PRO A 277 -8.69 18.61 3.81
C PRO A 277 -9.64 17.45 3.48
N VAL A 278 -10.16 17.40 2.26
CA VAL A 278 -11.15 16.42 1.80
C VAL A 278 -10.76 15.82 0.45
N GLY A 279 -11.02 14.54 0.25
CA GLY A 279 -10.75 13.82 -0.99
C GLY A 279 -11.25 12.37 -0.89
N GLY A 280 -11.11 11.60 -1.96
CA GLY A 280 -11.48 10.18 -1.96
C GLY A 280 -10.53 9.30 -1.14
N SER A 281 -9.27 9.72 -1.09
CA SER A 281 -8.17 9.03 -0.42
C SER A 281 -7.24 10.03 0.30
N ARG A 282 -6.38 9.51 1.16
CA ARG A 282 -5.43 10.31 1.93
C ARG A 282 -4.03 9.74 1.83
N LEU A 283 -3.05 10.60 1.57
CA LEU A 283 -1.62 10.32 1.72
C LEU A 283 -1.17 10.77 3.12
N ILE A 284 -0.47 9.90 3.82
CA ILE A 284 0.23 10.23 5.06
C ILE A 284 1.70 9.85 4.89
N VAL A 285 2.56 10.78 5.29
CA VAL A 285 4.00 10.56 5.43
C VAL A 285 4.35 10.76 6.88
N ALA A 286 4.99 9.79 7.48
CA ALA A 286 5.39 9.83 8.88
C ALA A 286 6.82 9.30 9.06
N THR A 287 7.50 9.68 10.12
CA THR A 287 8.86 9.22 10.42
C THR A 287 8.90 8.54 11.78
N LYS A 288 9.73 7.51 11.88
CA LYS A 288 10.10 6.90 13.15
C LYS A 288 10.94 7.91 13.94
N ILE A 289 10.50 8.24 15.15
CA ILE A 289 11.31 9.03 16.09
C ILE A 289 12.19 8.09 16.90
N GLU A 290 13.39 8.57 17.26
CA GLU A 290 14.34 7.85 18.09
C GLU A 290 13.76 7.41 19.45
#